data_45811f10bf0da13a3733ba2b9361c93c
#
_entry.id   45811f10bf0da13a3733ba2b9361c93c
#
_cell.length_a   1.000
_cell.length_b   1.000
_cell.length_c   1.000
_cell.angle_alpha   90.00
_cell.angle_beta   90.00
_cell.angle_gamma   90.00
#
_symmetry.space_group_name_H-M   'P 1'
#
loop_
_entity.id
_entity.type
_entity.pdbx_description
1 polymer ?
#
loop_
_entity_poly.entity_id
_entity_poly.type
_entity_poly.pdbx_seq_one_letter_code
_entity_poly.pdbx_strand_id
1 'polypeptide(L)'
;MLLADFFLFRETPYYYARDNSRAPLLMPFLLVGMGMIYGFLVAFFQNYAGIILHGVGVEHISSGMLFGGNIISGILVALVFHGGVTMIVWLMAKGVGGPGNLTMLYRATAYLLPQALLALPFLASKSALPDGAIEFLPYSWLYMPLAAYALISIIVGLFHVFRVTQQVMDLRCVMAVFLVIFFCSTVLML
;
A
#
# COMPACT_ATOMS: atom_id res chain seq x y z
N MET A 1 3.10 20.62 -3.96
CA MET A 1 3.14 19.18 -4.30
C MET A 1 1.90 18.86 -5.10
N LEU A 2 2.04 18.38 -6.32
CA LEU A 2 0.94 17.98 -7.19
C LEU A 2 0.70 16.47 -7.02
N LEU A 3 -0.56 16.02 -7.07
CA LEU A 3 -0.89 14.58 -7.04
C LEU A 3 -0.15 13.79 -8.13
N ALA A 4 0.08 14.42 -9.29
CA ALA A 4 0.84 13.82 -10.37
C ALA A 4 2.28 13.44 -9.98
N ASP A 5 2.90 14.14 -9.02
CA ASP A 5 4.28 13.86 -8.61
C ASP A 5 4.44 12.44 -8.02
N PHE A 6 3.38 11.88 -7.42
CA PHE A 6 3.39 10.51 -6.91
C PHE A 6 3.51 9.46 -8.03
N PHE A 7 2.85 9.73 -9.17
CA PHE A 7 2.78 8.78 -10.29
C PHE A 7 3.87 9.00 -11.33
N LEU A 8 4.57 10.14 -11.30
CA LEU A 8 5.64 10.50 -12.23
C LEU A 8 7.05 10.18 -11.68
N PHE A 9 7.15 9.29 -10.70
CA PHE A 9 8.43 8.85 -10.11
C PHE A 9 9.31 10.01 -9.57
N ARG A 10 8.69 11.09 -9.09
CA ARG A 10 9.41 12.27 -8.59
C ARG A 10 9.77 12.15 -7.11
N GLU A 11 10.87 12.78 -6.71
CA GLU A 11 11.31 12.83 -5.31
C GLU A 11 10.54 13.84 -4.45
N THR A 12 9.83 14.78 -5.08
CA THR A 12 9.13 15.90 -4.41
C THR A 12 8.25 15.48 -3.23
N PRO A 13 7.44 14.39 -3.30
CA PRO A 13 6.62 13.95 -2.17
C PRO A 13 7.44 13.57 -0.95
N TYR A 14 8.61 12.98 -1.13
CA TYR A 14 9.46 12.49 -0.03
C TYR A 14 10.25 13.62 0.63
N TYR A 15 10.68 14.64 -0.14
CA TYR A 15 11.20 15.88 0.42
C TYR A 15 10.12 16.62 1.23
N TYR A 16 8.88 16.67 0.72
CA TYR A 16 7.76 17.23 1.46
C TYR A 16 7.52 16.47 2.78
N ALA A 17 7.54 15.14 2.75
CA ALA A 17 7.38 14.31 3.94
C ALA A 17 8.48 14.56 4.98
N ARG A 18 9.71 14.84 4.54
CA ARG A 18 10.86 15.11 5.39
C ARG A 18 10.80 16.50 5.99
N ASP A 19 10.60 17.53 5.15
CA ASP A 19 10.91 18.93 5.49
C ASP A 19 9.68 19.74 5.91
N ASN A 20 8.45 19.30 5.55
CA ASN A 20 7.26 20.09 5.80
C ASN A 20 6.62 19.76 7.16
N SER A 21 6.36 20.79 7.97
CA SER A 21 5.72 20.65 9.28
C SER A 21 4.27 20.11 9.21
N ARG A 22 3.60 20.26 8.08
CA ARG A 22 2.23 19.75 7.86
C ARG A 22 2.21 18.29 7.37
N ALA A 23 3.34 17.73 6.98
CA ALA A 23 3.39 16.34 6.49
C ALA A 23 2.85 15.32 7.50
N PRO A 24 3.12 15.41 8.82
CA PRO A 24 2.54 14.50 9.80
C PRO A 24 1.01 14.54 9.89
N LEU A 25 0.40 15.68 9.55
CA LEU A 25 -1.07 15.82 9.57
C LEU A 25 -1.74 15.10 8.39
N LEU A 26 -1.07 15.07 7.24
CA LEU A 26 -1.59 14.40 6.03
C LEU A 26 -1.49 12.87 6.12
N MET A 27 -0.54 12.35 6.86
CA MET A 27 -0.27 10.92 6.97
C MET A 27 -1.49 10.11 7.45
N PRO A 28 -2.19 10.44 8.56
CA PRO A 28 -3.37 9.70 8.98
C PRO A 28 -4.50 9.75 7.94
N PHE A 29 -4.64 10.87 7.22
CA PHE A 29 -5.63 10.95 6.13
C PHE A 29 -5.28 10.00 4.98
N LEU A 30 -4.01 9.86 4.62
CA LEU A 30 -3.57 8.89 3.61
C LEU A 30 -3.84 7.45 4.07
N LEU A 31 -3.50 7.12 5.31
CA LEU A 31 -3.70 5.77 5.86
C LEU A 31 -5.18 5.40 5.95
N VAL A 32 -5.98 6.27 6.59
CA VAL A 32 -7.41 6.04 6.74
C VAL A 32 -8.11 6.01 5.39
N GLY A 33 -7.78 6.96 4.49
CA GLY A 33 -8.35 7.03 3.15
C GLY A 33 -8.05 5.76 2.34
N MET A 34 -6.80 5.28 2.35
CA MET A 34 -6.43 4.03 1.69
C MET A 34 -7.18 2.82 2.26
N GLY A 35 -7.27 2.72 3.59
CA GLY A 35 -8.00 1.65 4.26
C GLY A 35 -9.49 1.67 3.93
N MET A 36 -10.10 2.85 3.89
CA MET A 36 -11.51 3.02 3.50
C MET A 36 -11.75 2.58 2.05
N ILE A 37 -10.90 3.02 1.11
CA ILE A 37 -11.01 2.65 -0.31
C ILE A 37 -10.84 1.14 -0.47
N TYR A 38 -9.84 0.55 0.18
CA TYR A 38 -9.62 -0.89 0.15
C TYR A 38 -10.83 -1.66 0.69
N GLY A 39 -11.31 -1.32 1.88
CA GLY A 39 -12.47 -1.99 2.49
C GLY A 39 -13.75 -1.82 1.68
N PHE A 40 -13.95 -0.63 1.10
CA PHE A 40 -15.07 -0.38 0.18
C PHE A 40 -15.00 -1.29 -1.05
N LEU A 41 -13.82 -1.42 -1.68
CA LEU A 41 -13.63 -2.28 -2.86
C LEU A 41 -13.86 -3.76 -2.52
N VAL A 42 -13.39 -4.22 -1.36
CA VAL A 42 -13.66 -5.60 -0.90
C VAL A 42 -15.16 -5.84 -0.77
N ALA A 43 -15.88 -4.95 -0.07
CA ALA A 43 -17.33 -5.06 0.08
C ALA A 43 -18.06 -4.99 -1.27
N PHE A 44 -17.62 -4.09 -2.16
CA PHE A 44 -18.18 -3.96 -3.50
C PHE A 44 -18.03 -5.25 -4.31
N PHE A 45 -16.85 -5.86 -4.32
CA PHE A 45 -16.61 -7.11 -5.05
C PHE A 45 -17.39 -8.28 -4.44
N GLN A 46 -17.45 -8.39 -3.13
CA GLN A 46 -18.28 -9.38 -2.43
C GLN A 46 -19.76 -9.24 -2.79
N ASN A 47 -20.27 -8.00 -2.75
CA ASN A 47 -21.67 -7.72 -3.09
C ASN A 47 -21.96 -8.00 -4.58
N TYR A 48 -21.03 -7.65 -5.48
CA TYR A 48 -21.17 -7.89 -6.92
C TYR A 48 -21.19 -9.37 -7.26
N ALA A 49 -20.34 -10.17 -6.63
CA ALA A 49 -20.26 -11.61 -6.84
C ALA A 49 -21.34 -12.40 -6.09
N GLY A 50 -22.06 -11.76 -5.15
CA GLY A 50 -23.04 -12.45 -4.30
C GLY A 50 -22.43 -13.41 -3.29
N ILE A 51 -21.10 -13.36 -3.07
CA ILE A 51 -20.35 -14.31 -2.26
C ILE A 51 -19.57 -13.55 -1.19
N ILE A 52 -19.60 -14.08 0.05
CA ILE A 52 -18.70 -13.67 1.14
C ILE A 52 -17.70 -14.80 1.36
N LEU A 53 -16.58 -14.48 2.02
CA LEU A 53 -15.58 -15.45 2.46
C LEU A 53 -16.24 -16.70 3.06
N HIS A 54 -15.77 -17.88 2.67
CA HIS A 54 -16.27 -19.20 3.08
C HIS A 54 -17.62 -19.64 2.50
N GLY A 55 -18.07 -19.06 1.37
CA GLY A 55 -19.24 -19.53 0.65
C GLY A 55 -20.60 -19.14 1.29
N VAL A 56 -20.57 -18.22 2.23
CA VAL A 56 -21.81 -17.61 2.77
C VAL A 56 -22.33 -16.60 1.76
N GLY A 57 -23.63 -16.70 1.39
CA GLY A 57 -24.25 -15.74 0.48
C GLY A 57 -24.42 -14.36 1.13
N VAL A 58 -24.22 -13.30 0.32
CA VAL A 58 -24.38 -11.89 0.75
C VAL A 58 -25.81 -11.61 1.22
N GLU A 59 -26.79 -12.34 0.74
CA GLU A 59 -28.20 -12.20 1.08
C GLU A 59 -28.52 -12.34 2.59
N HIS A 60 -27.64 -12.98 3.35
CA HIS A 60 -27.79 -13.15 4.79
C HIS A 60 -27.23 -12.00 5.63
N ILE A 61 -26.59 -11.01 5.00
CA ILE A 61 -25.95 -9.88 5.71
C ILE A 61 -26.51 -8.57 5.17
N SER A 62 -26.86 -7.66 6.06
CA SER A 62 -27.30 -6.32 5.63
C SER A 62 -26.17 -5.58 4.93
N SER A 63 -26.47 -4.81 3.88
CA SER A 63 -25.47 -4.02 3.14
C SER A 63 -24.68 -3.09 4.08
N GLY A 64 -25.31 -2.53 5.09
CA GLY A 64 -24.62 -1.68 6.08
C GLY A 64 -23.54 -2.44 6.86
N MET A 65 -23.81 -3.68 7.27
CA MET A 65 -22.82 -4.54 7.94
C MET A 65 -21.70 -4.96 7.00
N LEU A 66 -22.02 -5.29 5.74
CA LEU A 66 -21.04 -5.68 4.75
C LEU A 66 -20.05 -4.54 4.47
N PHE A 67 -20.56 -3.37 4.10
CA PHE A 67 -19.70 -2.22 3.78
C PHE A 67 -19.03 -1.66 5.05
N GLY A 68 -19.77 -1.45 6.14
CA GLY A 68 -19.22 -0.90 7.39
C GLY A 68 -18.12 -1.79 7.97
N GLY A 69 -18.36 -3.10 8.05
CA GLY A 69 -17.38 -4.06 8.55
C GLY A 69 -16.10 -4.11 7.71
N ASN A 70 -16.25 -4.16 6.38
CA ASN A 70 -15.08 -4.16 5.48
C ASN A 70 -14.30 -2.85 5.51
N ILE A 71 -14.96 -1.68 5.62
CA ILE A 71 -14.30 -0.39 5.76
C ILE A 71 -13.48 -0.32 7.04
N ILE A 72 -14.06 -0.71 8.17
CA ILE A 72 -13.35 -0.73 9.47
C ILE A 72 -12.16 -1.70 9.39
N SER A 73 -12.38 -2.91 8.88
CA SER A 73 -11.31 -3.90 8.67
C SER A 73 -10.22 -3.36 7.75
N GLY A 74 -10.58 -2.71 6.64
CA GLY A 74 -9.64 -2.10 5.70
C GLY A 74 -8.76 -1.03 6.35
N ILE A 75 -9.32 -0.18 7.22
CA ILE A 75 -8.55 0.82 7.97
C ILE A 75 -7.55 0.13 8.91
N LEU A 76 -7.98 -0.90 9.64
CA LEU A 76 -7.10 -1.65 10.53
C LEU A 76 -5.98 -2.34 9.76
N VAL A 77 -6.30 -2.98 8.63
CA VAL A 77 -5.31 -3.61 7.74
C VAL A 77 -4.30 -2.58 7.24
N ALA A 78 -4.75 -1.40 6.78
CA ALA A 78 -3.86 -0.34 6.31
C ALA A 78 -2.89 0.14 7.40
N LEU A 79 -3.37 0.31 8.64
CA LEU A 79 -2.54 0.73 9.77
C LEU A 79 -1.48 -0.32 10.14
N VAL A 80 -1.90 -1.59 10.26
CA VAL A 80 -0.99 -2.70 10.61
C VAL A 80 0.03 -2.93 9.50
N PHE A 81 -0.43 -2.97 8.26
CA PHE A 81 0.43 -3.16 7.09
C PHE A 81 1.47 -2.05 6.95
N HIS A 82 1.05 -0.77 7.08
CA HIS A 82 1.96 0.36 7.03
C HIS A 82 3.02 0.30 8.14
N GLY A 83 2.61 -0.04 9.37
CA GLY A 83 3.53 -0.25 10.49
C GLY A 83 4.56 -1.34 10.19
N GLY A 84 4.10 -2.49 9.70
CA GLY A 84 4.96 -3.62 9.32
C GLY A 84 5.95 -3.27 8.22
N VAL A 85 5.47 -2.65 7.12
CA VAL A 85 6.34 -2.18 6.02
C VAL A 85 7.37 -1.18 6.52
N THR A 86 6.96 -0.22 7.35
CA THR A 86 7.91 0.77 7.92
C THR A 86 9.00 0.11 8.75
N MET A 87 8.67 -0.89 9.55
CA MET A 87 9.65 -1.64 10.34
C MET A 87 10.66 -2.38 9.46
N ILE A 88 10.18 -3.03 8.38
CA ILE A 88 11.05 -3.69 7.40
C ILE A 88 11.98 -2.68 6.75
N VAL A 89 11.44 -1.55 6.27
CA VAL A 89 12.21 -0.47 5.63
C VAL A 89 13.24 0.09 6.62
N TRP A 90 12.88 0.25 7.89
CA TRP A 90 13.80 0.71 8.94
C TRP A 90 14.96 -0.27 9.19
N LEU A 91 14.65 -1.57 9.28
CA LEU A 91 15.68 -2.61 9.45
C LEU A 91 16.66 -2.61 8.27
N MET A 92 16.15 -2.51 7.04
CA MET A 92 16.99 -2.47 5.84
C MET A 92 17.81 -1.18 5.76
N ALA A 93 17.25 -0.03 6.17
CA ALA A 93 17.98 1.23 6.29
C ALA A 93 19.17 1.09 7.24
N LYS A 94 18.98 0.47 8.40
CA LYS A 94 20.07 0.16 9.35
C LYS A 94 21.10 -0.80 8.76
N GLY A 95 20.64 -1.85 8.09
CA GLY A 95 21.50 -2.85 7.47
C GLY A 95 22.46 -2.29 6.41
N VAL A 96 22.06 -1.25 5.68
CA VAL A 96 22.93 -0.57 4.70
C VAL A 96 23.75 0.59 5.28
N GLY A 97 23.69 0.79 6.59
CA GLY A 97 24.47 1.82 7.29
C GLY A 97 23.83 3.22 7.28
N GLY A 98 22.52 3.31 7.07
CA GLY A 98 21.77 4.57 7.21
C GLY A 98 21.56 4.96 8.69
N PRO A 99 21.24 6.24 8.98
CA PRO A 99 20.98 6.73 10.34
C PRO A 99 19.76 6.05 11.00
N GLY A 100 18.86 5.48 10.21
CA GLY A 100 17.71 4.72 10.68
C GLY A 100 16.74 5.53 11.54
N ASN A 101 16.39 6.73 11.10
CA ASN A 101 15.39 7.53 11.78
C ASN A 101 13.98 6.96 11.50
N LEU A 102 13.44 6.20 12.47
CA LEU A 102 12.16 5.51 12.33
C LEU A 102 11.00 6.49 12.08
N THR A 103 10.95 7.59 12.80
CA THR A 103 9.86 8.58 12.66
C THR A 103 9.84 9.18 11.25
N MET A 104 11.00 9.49 10.70
CA MET A 104 11.12 10.03 9.35
C MET A 104 10.74 8.98 8.30
N LEU A 105 11.17 7.74 8.48
CA LEU A 105 10.78 6.63 7.62
C LEU A 105 9.28 6.37 7.68
N TYR A 106 8.69 6.36 8.88
CA TYR A 106 7.26 6.18 9.06
C TYR A 106 6.42 7.24 8.32
N ARG A 107 6.89 8.49 8.32
CA ARG A 107 6.27 9.56 7.53
C ARG A 107 6.47 9.36 6.03
N ALA A 108 7.70 9.10 5.60
CA ALA A 108 8.02 9.00 4.17
C ALA A 108 7.35 7.78 3.51
N THR A 109 7.26 6.64 4.20
CA THR A 109 6.57 5.44 3.68
C THR A 109 5.07 5.65 3.54
N ALA A 110 4.42 6.51 4.35
CA ALA A 110 3.02 6.86 4.15
C ALA A 110 2.77 7.56 2.81
N TYR A 111 3.77 8.26 2.27
CA TYR A 111 3.70 8.90 0.96
C TYR A 111 3.89 7.94 -0.22
N LEU A 112 4.13 6.65 0.03
CA LEU A 112 4.02 5.58 -0.98
C LEU A 112 2.58 5.14 -1.22
N LEU A 113 1.68 5.38 -0.26
CA LEU A 113 0.29 4.91 -0.33
C LEU A 113 -0.49 5.39 -1.57
N PRO A 114 -0.38 6.66 -2.03
CA PRO A 114 -1.04 7.07 -3.26
C PRO A 114 -0.65 6.25 -4.48
N GLN A 115 0.60 5.77 -4.55
CA GLN A 115 1.07 4.89 -5.63
C GLN A 115 0.42 3.50 -5.53
N ALA A 116 0.22 3.00 -4.31
CA ALA A 116 -0.45 1.73 -4.06
C ALA A 116 -1.95 1.75 -4.42
N LEU A 117 -2.57 2.94 -4.56
CA LEU A 117 -3.99 3.08 -4.90
C LEU A 117 -4.35 2.31 -6.19
N LEU A 118 -3.46 2.29 -7.17
CA LEU A 118 -3.67 1.60 -8.44
C LEU A 118 -3.65 0.07 -8.30
N ALA A 119 -3.03 -0.47 -7.25
CA ALA A 119 -3.03 -1.90 -6.95
C ALA A 119 -4.28 -2.35 -6.18
N LEU A 120 -5.04 -1.42 -5.57
CA LEU A 120 -6.16 -1.77 -4.70
C LEU A 120 -7.24 -2.62 -5.37
N PRO A 121 -7.66 -2.38 -6.63
CA PRO A 121 -8.64 -3.24 -7.29
C PRO A 121 -8.18 -4.69 -7.37
N PHE A 122 -6.91 -4.92 -7.71
CA PHE A 122 -6.32 -6.26 -7.75
C PHE A 122 -6.26 -6.90 -6.36
N LEU A 123 -5.72 -6.18 -5.36
CA LEU A 123 -5.58 -6.68 -4.01
C LEU A 123 -6.95 -6.96 -3.35
N ALA A 124 -7.90 -6.05 -3.53
CA ALA A 124 -9.24 -6.21 -3.00
C ALA A 124 -9.99 -7.37 -3.65
N SER A 125 -9.85 -7.57 -4.98
CA SER A 125 -10.47 -8.70 -5.66
C SER A 125 -9.92 -10.05 -5.18
N LYS A 126 -8.60 -10.13 -4.97
CA LYS A 126 -7.95 -11.33 -4.41
C LYS A 126 -8.36 -11.62 -2.97
N SER A 127 -8.61 -10.58 -2.17
CA SER A 127 -9.06 -10.73 -0.77
C SER A 127 -10.55 -11.01 -0.64
N ALA A 128 -11.36 -10.53 -1.60
CA ALA A 128 -12.81 -10.62 -1.55
C ALA A 128 -13.35 -11.92 -2.12
N LEU A 129 -12.66 -12.52 -3.09
CA LEU A 129 -13.20 -13.57 -3.94
C LEU A 129 -12.32 -14.84 -3.93
N PRO A 130 -12.93 -16.03 -4.08
CA PRO A 130 -12.17 -17.24 -4.31
C PRO A 130 -11.43 -17.19 -5.64
N ASP A 131 -10.39 -18.03 -5.76
CA ASP A 131 -9.60 -18.12 -6.98
C ASP A 131 -10.47 -18.43 -8.21
N GLY A 132 -10.21 -17.70 -9.30
CA GLY A 132 -10.95 -17.79 -10.57
C GLY A 132 -12.17 -16.87 -10.67
N ALA A 133 -12.73 -16.38 -9.58
CA ALA A 133 -13.90 -15.48 -9.64
C ALA A 133 -13.58 -14.04 -10.08
N ILE A 134 -12.31 -13.68 -10.16
CA ILE A 134 -11.88 -12.34 -10.59
C ILE A 134 -12.26 -12.04 -12.03
N GLU A 135 -12.30 -13.06 -12.91
CA GLU A 135 -12.61 -12.89 -14.33
C GLU A 135 -14.03 -12.37 -14.56
N PHE A 136 -14.94 -12.61 -13.63
CA PHE A 136 -16.33 -12.14 -13.71
C PHE A 136 -16.49 -10.67 -13.27
N LEU A 137 -15.45 -10.05 -12.72
CA LEU A 137 -15.51 -8.64 -12.30
C LEU A 137 -15.42 -7.69 -13.49
N PRO A 138 -16.10 -6.52 -13.41
CA PRO A 138 -16.01 -5.50 -14.46
C PRO A 138 -14.57 -4.98 -14.55
N TYR A 139 -14.08 -4.87 -15.80
CA TYR A 139 -12.72 -4.35 -16.09
C TYR A 139 -11.58 -5.14 -15.45
N SER A 140 -11.77 -6.42 -15.09
CA SER A 140 -10.76 -7.28 -14.43
C SER A 140 -9.43 -7.33 -15.18
N TRP A 141 -9.43 -7.21 -16.50
CA TRP A 141 -8.24 -7.18 -17.35
C TRP A 141 -7.30 -6.00 -17.06
N LEU A 142 -7.82 -4.89 -16.50
CA LEU A 142 -7.02 -3.73 -16.10
C LEU A 142 -6.33 -3.91 -14.74
N TYR A 143 -6.81 -4.80 -13.87
CA TYR A 143 -6.33 -4.88 -12.49
C TYR A 143 -4.87 -5.29 -12.41
N MET A 144 -4.46 -6.25 -13.21
CA MET A 144 -3.07 -6.73 -13.22
C MET A 144 -2.08 -5.69 -13.79
N PRO A 145 -2.33 -5.05 -14.94
CA PRO A 145 -1.47 -3.95 -15.42
C PRO A 145 -1.36 -2.78 -14.44
N LEU A 146 -2.47 -2.38 -13.81
CA LEU A 146 -2.45 -1.31 -12.81
C LEU A 146 -1.66 -1.70 -11.57
N ALA A 147 -1.80 -2.95 -11.10
CA ALA A 147 -1.02 -3.46 -9.98
C ALA A 147 0.47 -3.56 -10.32
N ALA A 148 0.83 -3.97 -11.53
CA ALA A 148 2.21 -4.00 -11.99
C ALA A 148 2.83 -2.59 -12.04
N TYR A 149 2.10 -1.61 -12.57
CA TYR A 149 2.54 -0.22 -12.56
C TYR A 149 2.71 0.31 -11.13
N ALA A 150 1.76 0.03 -10.23
CA ALA A 150 1.85 0.40 -8.82
C ALA A 150 3.08 -0.20 -8.15
N LEU A 151 3.38 -1.47 -8.42
CA LEU A 151 4.57 -2.15 -7.89
C LEU A 151 5.86 -1.45 -8.34
N ILE A 152 5.99 -1.15 -9.64
CA ILE A 152 7.16 -0.42 -10.17
C ILE A 152 7.25 0.95 -9.50
N SER A 153 6.13 1.66 -9.39
CA SER A 153 6.06 2.98 -8.76
C SER A 153 6.49 2.95 -7.28
N ILE A 154 6.06 1.93 -6.53
CA ILE A 154 6.44 1.72 -5.13
C ILE A 154 7.93 1.39 -5.01
N ILE A 155 8.50 0.58 -5.90
CA ILE A 155 9.93 0.26 -5.92
C ILE A 155 10.77 1.51 -6.12
N VAL A 156 10.41 2.34 -7.10
CA VAL A 156 11.09 3.63 -7.33
C VAL A 156 10.87 4.58 -6.15
N GLY A 157 9.64 4.61 -5.61
CA GLY A 157 9.32 5.39 -4.42
C GLY A 157 10.14 4.99 -3.20
N LEU A 158 10.34 3.69 -2.95
CA LEU A 158 11.21 3.18 -1.88
C LEU A 158 12.66 3.64 -2.07
N PHE A 159 13.18 3.63 -3.30
CA PHE A 159 14.50 4.18 -3.58
C PHE A 159 14.60 5.65 -3.15
N HIS A 160 13.61 6.47 -3.51
CA HIS A 160 13.57 7.88 -3.09
C HIS A 160 13.38 8.03 -1.58
N VAL A 161 12.59 7.18 -0.92
CA VAL A 161 12.47 7.17 0.55
C VAL A 161 13.85 6.97 1.18
N PHE A 162 14.63 5.96 0.77
CA PHE A 162 15.97 5.73 1.30
C PHE A 162 16.92 6.90 1.01
N ARG A 163 16.93 7.37 -0.24
CA ARG A 163 17.80 8.48 -0.66
C ARG A 163 17.53 9.74 0.12
N VAL A 164 16.28 10.16 0.25
CA VAL A 164 15.86 11.42 0.87
C VAL A 164 15.95 11.35 2.40
N THR A 165 15.54 10.22 3.01
CA THR A 165 15.44 10.13 4.48
C THR A 165 16.72 9.66 5.12
N GLN A 166 17.50 8.80 4.45
CA GLN A 166 18.70 8.20 5.01
C GLN A 166 19.99 8.86 4.51
N GLN A 167 19.90 9.65 3.43
CA GLN A 167 21.05 10.36 2.84
C GLN A 167 22.24 9.44 2.54
N VAL A 168 21.96 8.20 2.16
CA VAL A 168 22.96 7.20 1.77
C VAL A 168 23.22 7.25 0.27
N MET A 169 24.38 6.73 -0.15
CA MET A 169 24.74 6.66 -1.58
C MET A 169 23.72 5.82 -2.38
N ASP A 170 23.53 6.16 -3.64
CA ASP A 170 22.54 5.53 -4.53
C ASP A 170 22.69 4.00 -4.58
N LEU A 171 23.91 3.47 -4.59
CA LEU A 171 24.15 2.01 -4.56
C LEU A 171 23.57 1.36 -3.29
N ARG A 172 23.73 2.00 -2.13
CA ARG A 172 23.17 1.50 -0.88
C ARG A 172 21.64 1.59 -0.86
N CYS A 173 21.06 2.63 -1.50
CA CYS A 173 19.61 2.72 -1.70
C CYS A 173 19.09 1.54 -2.52
N VAL A 174 19.75 1.20 -3.64
CA VAL A 174 19.40 0.04 -4.46
C VAL A 174 19.49 -1.26 -3.66
N MET A 175 20.57 -1.45 -2.89
CA MET A 175 20.71 -2.61 -2.01
C MET A 175 19.58 -2.70 -0.97
N ALA A 176 19.23 -1.58 -0.33
CA ALA A 176 18.15 -1.52 0.64
C ALA A 176 16.80 -1.90 0.03
N VAL A 177 16.48 -1.36 -1.15
CA VAL A 177 15.26 -1.70 -1.88
C VAL A 177 15.24 -3.19 -2.25
N PHE A 178 16.34 -3.72 -2.76
CA PHE A 178 16.46 -5.15 -3.07
C PHE A 178 16.20 -6.02 -1.83
N LEU A 179 16.78 -5.66 -0.68
CA LEU A 179 16.58 -6.38 0.57
C LEU A 179 15.13 -6.32 1.05
N VAL A 180 14.46 -5.17 0.90
CA VAL A 180 13.01 -5.04 1.22
C VAL A 180 12.19 -5.99 0.35
N ILE A 181 12.42 -5.98 -0.97
CA ILE A 181 11.69 -6.83 -1.92
C ILE A 181 11.96 -8.30 -1.60
N PHE A 182 13.21 -8.68 -1.40
CA PHE A 182 13.60 -10.05 -1.08
C PHE A 182 12.92 -10.53 0.21
N PHE A 183 12.96 -9.72 1.27
CA PHE A 183 12.33 -10.06 2.54
C PHE A 183 10.81 -10.19 2.41
N CYS A 184 10.14 -9.22 1.77
CA CYS A 184 8.70 -9.27 1.55
C CYS A 184 8.30 -10.49 0.70
N SER A 185 9.05 -10.82 -0.35
CA SER A 185 8.79 -12.00 -1.18
C SER A 185 8.94 -13.29 -0.38
N THR A 186 9.94 -13.39 0.49
CA THR A 186 10.15 -14.57 1.35
C THR A 186 8.99 -14.75 2.34
N VAL A 187 8.54 -13.66 2.96
CA VAL A 187 7.41 -13.71 3.91
C VAL A 187 6.09 -14.09 3.22
N LEU A 188 5.89 -13.68 1.96
CA LEU A 188 4.68 -14.01 1.19
C LEU A 188 4.68 -15.46 0.67
N MET A 189 5.84 -16.14 0.64
CA MET A 189 5.96 -17.53 0.21
C MET A 189 5.83 -18.53 1.37
N LEU A 190 5.88 -18.06 2.63
CA LEU A 190 5.68 -18.87 3.84
C LEU A 190 4.21 -18.94 4.23
#